data_caa8ade8feb3089aa4f5ea8f7f282716
#
_entry.id   caa8ade8feb3089aa4f5ea8f7f282716
#
_cell.length_a   1.000
_cell.length_b   1.000
_cell.length_c   1.000
_cell.angle_alpha   90.00
_cell.angle_beta   90.00
_cell.angle_gamma   90.00
#
_symmetry.space_group_name_H-M   'P 1'
#
loop_
_entity.id
_entity.type
_entity.pdbx_description
1 polymer ?
#
loop_
_entity_poly.entity_id
_entity_poly.type
_entity_poly.pdbx_seq_one_letter_code
_entity_poly.pdbx_strand_id
1 'polypeptide(L)'
;MAAEQFDDFDSFPNLVTMFFVRARYRGDAPFLWAKHDGAWQSLSWAEVARQVAGFAKSLRQLGLEKGDRVMLVSENRPEWCIADLGIMAAGCVTVPTYVTNTERDHQHILDDSAARAVIVSTAKLAKTLMPAALRSSQAEFIIAMEPQPAVQHGQLSMHQWSDMVQGNDADVRAAEAAMAAVTRDDLACIIYTSGTGGAPRGVMQHHGAILHNVDGAAEVLREDFGLDEEEVFLSFLPLSHA
;
A
#
# COMPACT_ATOMS: atom_id res chain seq x y z
N MET A 1 2.02 24.56 19.92
CA MET A 1 0.65 24.05 19.59
C MET A 1 0.55 23.24 18.29
N ALA A 2 1.54 23.26 17.39
CA ALA A 2 1.46 22.46 16.16
C ALA A 2 2.09 21.06 16.26
N ALA A 3 3.12 20.84 17.06
CA ALA A 3 3.80 19.55 17.16
C ALA A 3 3.01 18.52 18.00
N GLU A 4 2.43 18.91 19.11
CA GLU A 4 1.68 18.00 20.00
C GLU A 4 0.43 17.38 19.35
N GLN A 5 -0.13 18.01 18.31
CA GLN A 5 -1.33 17.51 17.64
C GLN A 5 -1.03 16.39 16.64
N PHE A 6 0.24 16.18 16.27
CA PHE A 6 0.66 15.12 15.33
C PHE A 6 1.14 13.86 16.03
N ASP A 7 1.33 13.89 17.34
CA ASP A 7 1.91 12.79 18.13
C ASP A 7 0.89 11.83 18.72
N ASP A 8 -0.38 12.19 18.69
CA ASP A 8 -1.49 11.32 19.09
C ASP A 8 -2.01 10.56 17.86
N PHE A 9 -1.35 9.46 17.54
CA PHE A 9 -1.73 8.59 16.42
C PHE A 9 -3.12 7.98 16.62
N ASP A 10 -3.51 7.76 17.88
CA ASP A 10 -4.79 7.16 18.22
C ASP A 10 -5.98 8.12 18.01
N SER A 11 -5.73 9.41 17.84
CA SER A 11 -6.76 10.41 17.51
C SER A 11 -7.20 10.38 16.03
N PHE A 12 -6.41 9.79 15.14
CA PHE A 12 -6.76 9.76 13.72
C PHE A 12 -7.89 8.78 13.39
N PRO A 13 -8.82 9.15 12.49
CA PRO A 13 -9.93 8.28 12.09
C PRO A 13 -9.48 7.08 11.24
N ASN A 14 -8.35 7.20 10.51
CA ASN A 14 -7.76 6.16 9.70
C ASN A 14 -6.32 6.51 9.31
N LEU A 15 -5.56 5.52 8.84
CA LEU A 15 -4.14 5.66 8.43
C LEU A 15 -3.93 6.68 7.29
N VAL A 16 -4.86 6.75 6.37
CA VAL A 16 -4.74 7.64 5.19
C VAL A 16 -4.93 9.09 5.59
N THR A 17 -5.88 9.37 6.49
CA THR A 17 -6.05 10.73 7.06
C THR A 17 -4.78 11.15 7.80
N MET A 18 -4.20 10.28 8.62
CA MET A 18 -2.92 10.51 9.28
C MET A 18 -1.83 10.86 8.26
N PHE A 19 -1.69 10.06 7.21
CA PHE A 19 -0.70 10.29 6.15
C PHE A 19 -0.87 11.65 5.48
N PHE A 20 -2.09 12.01 5.01
CA PHE A 20 -2.31 13.29 4.33
C PHE A 20 -2.10 14.51 5.25
N VAL A 21 -2.49 14.41 6.52
CA VAL A 21 -2.23 15.47 7.50
C VAL A 21 -0.72 15.69 7.66
N ARG A 22 0.06 14.62 7.80
CA ARG A 22 1.53 14.70 7.88
C ARG A 22 2.15 15.20 6.58
N ALA A 23 1.67 14.73 5.43
CA ALA A 23 2.16 15.18 4.12
C ALA A 23 1.94 16.68 3.91
N ARG A 24 0.81 17.22 4.38
CA ARG A 24 0.53 18.67 4.33
C ARG A 24 1.49 19.46 5.25
N TYR A 25 1.79 18.93 6.42
CA TYR A 25 2.70 19.57 7.38
C TYR A 25 4.15 19.53 6.90
N ARG A 26 4.60 18.39 6.39
CA ARG A 26 6.01 18.16 6.00
C ARG A 26 6.35 18.69 4.59
N GLY A 27 5.35 18.84 3.72
CA GLY A 27 5.49 19.45 2.38
C GLY A 27 6.59 18.82 1.54
N ASP A 28 7.57 19.64 1.18
CA ASP A 28 8.69 19.22 0.33
C ASP A 28 9.85 18.52 1.09
N ALA A 29 9.69 18.27 2.39
CA ALA A 29 10.68 17.48 3.13
C ALA A 29 10.79 16.04 2.56
N PRO A 30 11.99 15.44 2.56
CA PRO A 30 12.18 14.07 2.09
C PRO A 30 11.36 13.05 2.93
N PHE A 31 10.79 12.07 2.26
CA PHE A 31 10.00 11.01 2.91
C PHE A 31 10.48 9.62 2.56
N LEU A 32 10.39 9.21 1.29
CA LEU A 32 10.80 7.89 0.85
C LEU A 32 12.12 7.97 0.09
N TRP A 33 13.05 7.11 0.45
CA TRP A 33 14.37 7.07 -0.16
C TRP A 33 14.58 5.74 -0.89
N ALA A 34 15.17 5.79 -2.06
CA ALA A 34 15.64 4.62 -2.79
C ALA A 34 17.00 4.90 -3.45
N LYS A 35 17.73 3.82 -3.72
CA LYS A 35 19.03 3.92 -4.39
C LYS A 35 18.86 3.70 -5.89
N HIS A 36 19.16 4.72 -6.69
CA HIS A 36 19.17 4.66 -8.16
C HIS A 36 20.57 4.93 -8.66
N ASP A 37 21.11 4.08 -9.51
CA ASP A 37 22.47 4.20 -10.09
C ASP A 37 23.56 4.48 -9.05
N GLY A 38 23.43 3.85 -7.88
CA GLY A 38 24.40 3.99 -6.80
C GLY A 38 24.20 5.21 -5.90
N ALA A 39 23.32 6.15 -6.21
CA ALA A 39 23.01 7.34 -5.43
C ALA A 39 21.64 7.24 -4.75
N TRP A 40 21.55 7.75 -3.51
CA TRP A 40 20.28 7.88 -2.81
C TRP A 40 19.48 9.05 -3.40
N GLN A 41 18.21 8.78 -3.73
CA GLN A 41 17.23 9.76 -4.19
C GLN A 41 16.00 9.68 -3.32
N SER A 42 15.38 10.82 -3.04
CA SER A 42 14.18 10.89 -2.22
C SER A 42 12.97 11.37 -3.00
N LEU A 43 11.81 10.89 -2.59
CA LEU A 43 10.53 11.51 -2.87
C LEU A 43 10.10 12.30 -1.63
N SER A 44 9.61 13.51 -1.83
CA SER A 44 9.06 14.35 -0.75
C SER A 44 7.68 13.85 -0.32
N TRP A 45 7.24 14.26 0.88
CA TRP A 45 5.88 14.00 1.36
C TRP A 45 4.82 14.49 0.39
N ALA A 46 4.98 15.69 -0.18
CA ALA A 46 4.04 16.25 -1.14
C ALA A 46 4.01 15.46 -2.46
N GLU A 47 5.14 14.99 -2.96
CA GLU A 47 5.20 14.13 -4.16
C GLU A 47 4.51 12.79 -3.92
N VAL A 48 4.78 12.15 -2.78
CA VAL A 48 4.11 10.89 -2.41
C VAL A 48 2.60 11.09 -2.26
N ALA A 49 2.16 12.18 -1.64
CA ALA A 49 0.73 12.49 -1.49
C ALA A 49 0.02 12.62 -2.86
N ARG A 50 0.65 13.30 -3.82
CA ARG A 50 0.09 13.41 -5.19
C ARG A 50 0.02 12.05 -5.88
N GLN A 51 1.06 11.22 -5.76
CA GLN A 51 1.07 9.87 -6.36
C GLN A 51 0.03 8.95 -5.70
N VAL A 52 -0.10 8.95 -4.37
CA VAL A 52 -1.14 8.22 -3.62
C VAL A 52 -2.54 8.62 -4.09
N ALA A 53 -2.79 9.92 -4.19
CA ALA A 53 -4.10 10.42 -4.64
C ALA A 53 -4.40 10.09 -6.11
N GLY A 54 -3.40 10.18 -6.99
CA GLY A 54 -3.49 9.77 -8.38
C GLY A 54 -3.80 8.30 -8.52
N PHE A 55 -3.10 7.46 -7.76
CA PHE A 55 -3.33 6.02 -7.75
C PHE A 55 -4.72 5.65 -7.23
N ALA A 56 -5.15 6.24 -6.12
CA ALA A 56 -6.51 6.05 -5.58
C ALA A 56 -7.60 6.44 -6.57
N LYS A 57 -7.42 7.56 -7.28
CA LYS A 57 -8.31 8.00 -8.36
C LYS A 57 -8.38 6.98 -9.49
N SER A 58 -7.22 6.48 -9.94
CA SER A 58 -7.13 5.48 -11.00
C SER A 58 -7.81 4.18 -10.63
N LEU A 59 -7.64 3.69 -9.40
CA LEU A 59 -8.34 2.48 -8.91
C LEU A 59 -9.86 2.66 -8.95
N ARG A 60 -10.38 3.81 -8.50
CA ARG A 60 -11.81 4.11 -8.58
C ARG A 60 -12.31 4.21 -10.02
N GLN A 61 -11.51 4.75 -10.94
CA GLN A 61 -11.85 4.80 -12.37
C GLN A 61 -11.91 3.43 -13.02
N LEU A 62 -11.16 2.46 -12.51
CA LEU A 62 -11.27 1.04 -12.89
C LEU A 62 -12.52 0.35 -12.30
N GLY A 63 -13.30 1.04 -11.46
CA GLY A 63 -14.51 0.49 -10.86
C GLY A 63 -14.27 -0.30 -9.57
N LEU A 64 -13.12 -0.10 -8.91
CA LEU A 64 -12.93 -0.64 -7.56
C LEU A 64 -13.72 0.22 -6.56
N GLU A 65 -14.37 -0.45 -5.63
CA GLU A 65 -15.24 0.14 -4.61
C GLU A 65 -14.67 -0.07 -3.20
N LYS A 66 -15.24 0.63 -2.21
CA LYS A 66 -14.86 0.45 -0.81
C LYS A 66 -14.97 -1.01 -0.39
N GLY A 67 -13.90 -1.52 0.21
CA GLY A 67 -13.79 -2.90 0.68
C GLY A 67 -13.29 -3.88 -0.38
N ASP A 68 -13.09 -3.50 -1.63
CA ASP A 68 -12.43 -4.34 -2.62
C ASP A 68 -10.98 -4.63 -2.23
N ARG A 69 -10.52 -5.86 -2.44
CA ARG A 69 -9.15 -6.26 -2.12
C ARG A 69 -8.25 -6.10 -3.32
N VAL A 70 -7.06 -5.58 -3.04
CA VAL A 70 -6.00 -5.42 -4.05
C VAL A 70 -4.75 -6.14 -3.56
N MET A 71 -4.33 -7.17 -4.29
CA MET A 71 -3.13 -7.93 -3.97
C MET A 71 -1.88 -7.16 -4.36
N LEU A 72 -0.90 -7.07 -3.46
CA LEU A 72 0.35 -6.33 -3.67
C LEU A 72 1.56 -7.27 -3.55
N VAL A 73 2.24 -7.49 -4.67
CA VAL A 73 3.41 -8.37 -4.81
C VAL A 73 4.63 -7.55 -5.23
N SER A 74 5.42 -7.13 -4.27
CA SER A 74 6.57 -6.26 -4.53
C SER A 74 7.63 -6.37 -3.44
N GLU A 75 8.87 -6.17 -3.82
CA GLU A 75 9.98 -5.90 -2.91
C GLU A 75 9.79 -4.54 -2.23
N ASN A 76 10.59 -4.29 -1.17
CA ASN A 76 10.64 -2.97 -0.53
C ASN A 76 11.14 -1.92 -1.53
N ARG A 77 10.28 -0.96 -1.83
CA ARG A 77 10.55 0.17 -2.73
C ARG A 77 9.53 1.29 -2.47
N PRO A 78 9.80 2.54 -2.84
CA PRO A 78 8.86 3.64 -2.63
C PRO A 78 7.47 3.37 -3.19
N GLU A 79 7.38 2.72 -4.36
CA GLU A 79 6.12 2.39 -5.01
C GLU A 79 5.28 1.40 -4.20
N TRP A 80 5.91 0.56 -3.35
CA TRP A 80 5.18 -0.31 -2.44
C TRP A 80 4.37 0.52 -1.43
N CYS A 81 5.00 1.52 -0.80
CA CYS A 81 4.34 2.40 0.17
C CYS A 81 3.25 3.25 -0.49
N ILE A 82 3.52 3.74 -1.71
CA ILE A 82 2.56 4.52 -2.49
C ILE A 82 1.35 3.65 -2.88
N ALA A 83 1.59 2.39 -3.27
CA ALA A 83 0.53 1.45 -3.62
C ALA A 83 -0.36 1.16 -2.41
N ASP A 84 0.23 0.82 -1.27
CA ASP A 84 -0.49 0.50 -0.03
C ASP A 84 -1.37 1.67 0.42
N LEU A 85 -0.78 2.86 0.54
CA LEU A 85 -1.52 4.07 0.88
C LEU A 85 -2.60 4.42 -0.17
N GLY A 86 -2.32 4.23 -1.46
CA GLY A 86 -3.25 4.52 -2.54
C GLY A 86 -4.43 3.56 -2.60
N ILE A 87 -4.20 2.26 -2.30
CA ILE A 87 -5.26 1.27 -2.14
C ILE A 87 -6.19 1.69 -1.01
N MET A 88 -5.64 1.98 0.17
CA MET A 88 -6.42 2.45 1.32
C MET A 88 -7.10 3.79 1.03
N ALA A 89 -6.47 4.71 0.30
CA ALA A 89 -7.06 5.99 -0.11
C ALA A 89 -8.20 5.82 -1.14
N ALA A 90 -8.25 4.71 -1.88
CA ALA A 90 -9.40 4.34 -2.69
C ALA A 90 -10.57 3.79 -1.87
N GLY A 91 -10.37 3.50 -0.58
CA GLY A 91 -11.28 2.79 0.30
C GLY A 91 -11.16 1.27 0.18
N CYS A 92 -10.17 0.79 -0.55
CA CYS A 92 -9.90 -0.63 -0.77
C CYS A 92 -9.03 -1.21 0.35
N VAL A 93 -8.87 -2.54 0.35
CA VAL A 93 -8.11 -3.29 1.34
C VAL A 93 -6.85 -3.86 0.69
N THR A 94 -5.69 -3.57 1.25
CA THR A 94 -4.42 -4.12 0.76
C THR A 94 -4.27 -5.58 1.16
N VAL A 95 -3.85 -6.43 0.22
CA VAL A 95 -3.46 -7.81 0.47
C VAL A 95 -1.98 -7.98 0.12
N PRO A 96 -1.06 -7.57 1.02
CA PRO A 96 0.36 -7.69 0.76
C PRO A 96 0.79 -9.16 0.81
N THR A 97 1.67 -9.57 -0.10
CA THR A 97 2.13 -10.94 -0.17
C THR A 97 3.65 -11.03 -0.29
N TYR A 98 4.21 -12.17 0.15
CA TYR A 98 5.65 -12.37 0.06
C TYR A 98 6.12 -12.54 -1.39
N VAL A 99 7.25 -11.95 -1.71
CA VAL A 99 7.94 -12.09 -3.01
C VAL A 99 8.48 -13.52 -3.23
N THR A 100 8.53 -14.33 -2.18
CA THR A 100 8.97 -15.74 -2.21
C THR A 100 7.82 -16.73 -2.40
N ASN A 101 6.58 -16.24 -2.46
CA ASN A 101 5.40 -17.08 -2.68
C ASN A 101 5.51 -17.83 -4.01
N THR A 102 5.05 -19.09 -3.98
CA THR A 102 4.90 -19.91 -5.17
C THR A 102 3.61 -19.54 -5.92
N GLU A 103 3.47 -20.03 -7.15
CA GLU A 103 2.23 -19.93 -7.92
C GLU A 103 0.99 -20.43 -7.12
N ARG A 104 1.16 -21.54 -6.39
CA ARG A 104 0.10 -22.14 -5.57
C ARG A 104 -0.30 -21.22 -4.40
N ASP A 105 0.68 -20.58 -3.76
CA ASP A 105 0.41 -19.63 -2.68
C ASP A 105 -0.34 -18.41 -3.20
N HIS A 106 0.09 -17.86 -4.34
CA HIS A 106 -0.61 -16.76 -5.01
C HIS A 106 -2.05 -17.12 -5.39
N GLN A 107 -2.27 -18.34 -5.93
CA GLN A 107 -3.61 -18.80 -6.26
C GLN A 107 -4.50 -18.88 -5.02
N HIS A 108 -3.98 -19.48 -3.93
CA HIS A 108 -4.72 -19.58 -2.68
C HIS A 108 -5.11 -18.21 -2.14
N ILE A 109 -4.17 -17.26 -2.10
CA ILE A 109 -4.41 -15.91 -1.58
C ILE A 109 -5.42 -15.16 -2.47
N LEU A 110 -5.31 -15.26 -3.79
CA LEU A 110 -6.26 -14.64 -4.73
C LEU A 110 -7.69 -15.17 -4.54
N ASP A 111 -7.83 -16.50 -4.41
CA ASP A 111 -9.14 -17.13 -4.27
C ASP A 111 -9.75 -16.83 -2.89
N ASP A 112 -8.97 -16.89 -1.81
CA ASP A 112 -9.44 -16.68 -0.44
C ASP A 112 -9.76 -15.20 -0.16
N SER A 113 -8.92 -14.27 -0.63
CA SER A 113 -9.15 -12.83 -0.48
C SER A 113 -10.17 -12.28 -1.47
N ALA A 114 -10.44 -12.99 -2.55
CA ALA A 114 -11.21 -12.52 -3.70
C ALA A 114 -10.71 -11.17 -4.23
N ALA A 115 -9.38 -11.01 -4.40
CA ALA A 115 -8.77 -9.78 -4.86
C ALA A 115 -9.15 -9.50 -6.32
N ARG A 116 -9.65 -8.27 -6.59
CA ARG A 116 -10.07 -7.83 -7.93
C ARG A 116 -8.92 -7.25 -8.76
N ALA A 117 -7.91 -6.71 -8.10
CA ALA A 117 -6.72 -6.21 -8.77
C ALA A 117 -5.45 -6.79 -8.17
N VAL A 118 -4.41 -6.88 -8.98
CA VAL A 118 -3.09 -7.35 -8.58
C VAL A 118 -2.04 -6.35 -9.02
N ILE A 119 -1.20 -5.92 -8.09
CA ILE A 119 -0.04 -5.07 -8.35
C ILE A 119 1.21 -5.94 -8.29
N VAL A 120 2.08 -5.81 -9.29
CA VAL A 120 3.34 -6.54 -9.33
C VAL A 120 4.51 -5.63 -9.71
N SER A 121 5.62 -5.75 -8.99
CA SER A 121 6.77 -4.86 -9.20
C SER A 121 7.59 -5.24 -10.43
N THR A 122 8.09 -6.48 -10.52
CA THR A 122 9.07 -6.89 -11.51
C THR A 122 8.57 -7.97 -12.45
N ALA A 123 9.19 -8.07 -13.63
CA ALA A 123 8.91 -9.15 -14.59
C ALA A 123 9.18 -10.55 -13.99
N LYS A 124 10.15 -10.65 -13.06
CA LYS A 124 10.45 -11.91 -12.36
C LYS A 124 9.28 -12.35 -11.49
N LEU A 125 8.72 -11.44 -10.68
CA LEU A 125 7.56 -11.74 -9.83
C LEU A 125 6.30 -11.98 -10.67
N ALA A 126 6.11 -11.20 -11.73
CA ALA A 126 5.00 -11.39 -12.66
C ALA A 126 4.99 -12.81 -13.25
N LYS A 127 6.16 -13.37 -13.59
CA LYS A 127 6.26 -14.72 -14.14
C LYS A 127 5.66 -15.79 -13.21
N THR A 128 5.84 -15.65 -11.90
CA THR A 128 5.27 -16.60 -10.89
C THR A 128 3.80 -16.30 -10.61
N LEU A 129 3.41 -15.03 -10.61
CA LEU A 129 2.06 -14.59 -10.25
C LEU A 129 1.05 -14.77 -11.38
N MET A 130 1.43 -14.47 -12.63
CA MET A 130 0.50 -14.43 -13.77
C MET A 130 -0.31 -15.71 -13.99
N PRO A 131 0.25 -16.92 -13.88
CA PRO A 131 -0.57 -18.13 -14.04
C PRO A 131 -1.69 -18.24 -13.00
N ALA A 132 -1.44 -17.79 -11.76
CA ALA A 132 -2.47 -17.74 -10.71
C ALA A 132 -3.52 -16.66 -11.02
N ALA A 133 -3.11 -15.46 -11.39
CA ALA A 133 -4.01 -14.37 -11.73
C ALA A 133 -4.93 -14.70 -12.91
N LEU A 134 -4.41 -15.39 -13.94
CA LEU A 134 -5.19 -15.84 -15.10
C LEU A 134 -6.25 -16.91 -14.77
N ARG A 135 -6.05 -17.69 -13.71
CA ARG A 135 -7.02 -18.69 -13.24
C ARG A 135 -8.02 -18.14 -12.23
N SER A 136 -7.71 -16.99 -11.62
CA SER A 136 -8.62 -16.37 -10.67
C SER A 136 -9.90 -15.94 -11.38
N SER A 137 -11.05 -16.23 -10.76
CA SER A 137 -12.36 -15.78 -11.24
C SER A 137 -12.70 -14.35 -10.81
N GLN A 138 -11.91 -13.77 -9.93
CA GLN A 138 -12.15 -12.45 -9.35
C GLN A 138 -11.19 -11.37 -9.87
N ALA A 139 -9.97 -11.75 -10.25
CA ALA A 139 -8.99 -10.79 -10.74
C ALA A 139 -9.41 -10.24 -12.12
N GLU A 140 -9.50 -8.92 -12.21
CA GLU A 140 -9.88 -8.18 -13.41
C GLU A 140 -8.70 -7.35 -13.95
N PHE A 141 -7.82 -6.89 -13.05
CA PHE A 141 -6.78 -5.92 -13.37
C PHE A 141 -5.40 -6.38 -12.91
N ILE A 142 -4.40 -6.17 -13.75
CA ILE A 142 -2.97 -6.26 -13.41
C ILE A 142 -2.36 -4.88 -13.54
N ILE A 143 -1.65 -4.45 -12.50
CA ILE A 143 -0.92 -3.18 -12.48
C ILE A 143 0.56 -3.49 -12.35
N ALA A 144 1.34 -3.14 -13.36
CA ALA A 144 2.77 -3.43 -13.42
C ALA A 144 3.59 -2.19 -13.05
N MET A 145 4.45 -2.28 -12.02
CA MET A 145 5.34 -1.18 -11.63
C MET A 145 6.47 -0.99 -12.63
N GLU A 146 7.04 -2.10 -13.14
CA GLU A 146 8.02 -2.06 -14.21
C GLU A 146 7.36 -2.45 -15.55
N PRO A 147 7.85 -1.91 -16.69
CA PRO A 147 7.33 -2.28 -17.99
C PRO A 147 7.33 -3.80 -18.18
N GLN A 148 6.20 -4.35 -18.56
CA GLN A 148 6.05 -5.77 -18.86
C GLN A 148 5.98 -5.98 -20.38
N PRO A 149 6.48 -7.13 -20.91
CA PRO A 149 6.26 -7.48 -22.30
C PRO A 149 4.77 -7.49 -22.63
N ALA A 150 4.41 -7.01 -23.82
CA ALA A 150 3.05 -7.11 -24.33
C ALA A 150 2.71 -8.59 -24.58
N VAL A 151 2.04 -9.22 -23.61
CA VAL A 151 1.53 -10.60 -23.72
C VAL A 151 0.00 -10.54 -23.66
N GLN A 152 -0.66 -11.44 -24.35
CA GLN A 152 -2.11 -11.62 -24.17
C GLN A 152 -2.39 -12.14 -22.75
N HIS A 153 -3.08 -11.33 -21.97
CA HIS A 153 -3.39 -11.63 -20.56
C HIS A 153 -4.82 -12.20 -20.37
N GLY A 154 -5.38 -12.82 -21.40
CA GLY A 154 -6.74 -13.38 -21.34
C GLY A 154 -7.79 -12.28 -21.12
N GLN A 155 -8.57 -12.39 -20.03
CA GLN A 155 -9.59 -11.40 -19.65
C GLN A 155 -9.03 -10.28 -18.74
N LEU A 156 -7.76 -10.38 -18.29
CA LEU A 156 -7.14 -9.39 -17.42
C LEU A 156 -6.72 -8.14 -18.19
N SER A 157 -7.13 -6.98 -17.72
CA SER A 157 -6.65 -5.70 -18.22
C SER A 157 -5.32 -5.33 -17.56
N MET A 158 -4.29 -5.04 -18.35
CA MET A 158 -2.98 -4.62 -17.84
C MET A 158 -2.83 -3.10 -17.89
N HIS A 159 -2.39 -2.53 -16.77
CA HIS A 159 -2.14 -1.11 -16.59
C HIS A 159 -0.70 -0.86 -16.17
N GLN A 160 -0.11 0.23 -16.67
CA GLN A 160 1.23 0.64 -16.25
C GLN A 160 1.14 1.54 -15.02
N TRP A 161 1.98 1.28 -14.04
CA TRP A 161 2.07 2.06 -12.82
C TRP A 161 2.26 3.55 -13.08
N SER A 162 3.17 3.90 -14.00
CA SER A 162 3.47 5.29 -14.36
C SER A 162 2.25 6.10 -14.78
N ASP A 163 1.28 5.47 -15.41
CA ASP A 163 0.06 6.13 -15.89
C ASP A 163 -0.95 6.32 -14.75
N MET A 164 -0.95 5.40 -13.79
CA MET A 164 -1.93 5.36 -12.72
C MET A 164 -1.61 6.29 -11.54
N VAL A 165 -0.33 6.61 -11.32
CA VAL A 165 0.11 7.47 -10.19
C VAL A 165 0.12 8.97 -10.51
N GLN A 166 -0.40 9.36 -11.67
CA GLN A 166 -0.46 10.77 -12.07
C GLN A 166 -1.52 11.51 -11.27
N GLY A 167 -1.09 12.25 -10.27
CA GLY A 167 -1.95 13.03 -9.38
C GLY A 167 -1.48 14.47 -9.22
N ASN A 168 -2.38 15.32 -8.77
CA ASN A 168 -2.16 16.73 -8.50
C ASN A 168 -2.83 17.13 -7.17
N ASP A 169 -2.67 18.39 -6.76
CA ASP A 169 -3.20 18.88 -5.48
C ASP A 169 -4.74 18.84 -5.41
N ALA A 170 -5.45 18.89 -6.54
CA ALA A 170 -6.89 18.70 -6.55
C ALA A 170 -7.28 17.25 -6.28
N ASP A 171 -6.51 16.30 -6.80
CA ASP A 171 -6.69 14.88 -6.52
C ASP A 171 -6.39 14.57 -5.03
N VAL A 172 -5.39 15.23 -4.44
CA VAL A 172 -5.09 15.11 -2.98
C VAL A 172 -6.29 15.56 -2.17
N ARG A 173 -6.85 16.75 -2.43
CA ARG A 173 -8.04 17.24 -1.72
C ARG A 173 -9.26 16.31 -1.89
N ALA A 174 -9.44 15.74 -3.08
CA ALA A 174 -10.52 14.79 -3.34
C ALA A 174 -10.33 13.48 -2.58
N ALA A 175 -9.09 12.96 -2.49
CA ALA A 175 -8.76 11.78 -1.72
C ALA A 175 -8.97 12.02 -0.22
N GLU A 176 -8.50 13.14 0.32
CA GLU A 176 -8.74 13.53 1.72
C GLU A 176 -10.24 13.59 2.06
N ALA A 177 -11.04 14.23 1.20
CA ALA A 177 -12.49 14.30 1.40
C ALA A 177 -13.16 12.93 1.38
N ALA A 178 -12.70 12.02 0.54
CA ALA A 178 -13.21 10.64 0.48
C ALA A 178 -12.93 9.84 1.76
N MET A 179 -11.85 10.17 2.49
CA MET A 179 -11.49 9.48 3.73
C MET A 179 -12.45 9.74 4.89
N ALA A 180 -13.33 10.74 4.80
CA ALA A 180 -14.40 10.94 5.77
C ALA A 180 -15.39 9.74 5.86
N ALA A 181 -15.43 8.90 4.82
CA ALA A 181 -16.24 7.68 4.78
C ALA A 181 -15.50 6.43 5.30
N VAL A 182 -14.23 6.55 5.67
CA VAL A 182 -13.40 5.46 6.19
C VAL A 182 -13.17 5.66 7.68
N THR A 183 -13.53 4.65 8.47
CA THR A 183 -13.47 4.69 9.92
C THR A 183 -12.36 3.78 10.46
N ARG A 184 -12.13 3.83 11.77
CA ARG A 184 -11.18 2.95 12.48
C ARG A 184 -11.54 1.46 12.36
N ASP A 185 -12.83 1.14 12.20
CA ASP A 185 -13.34 -0.24 12.11
C ASP A 185 -13.27 -0.81 10.69
N ASP A 186 -13.00 0.02 9.69
CA ASP A 186 -12.80 -0.46 8.33
C ASP A 186 -11.46 -1.20 8.19
N LEU A 187 -11.43 -2.25 7.35
CA LEU A 187 -10.21 -3.00 7.07
C LEU A 187 -9.20 -2.14 6.30
N ALA A 188 -7.97 -2.14 6.78
CA ALA A 188 -6.83 -1.54 6.10
C ALA A 188 -6.10 -2.58 5.23
N CYS A 189 -5.81 -3.75 5.80
CA CYS A 189 -5.13 -4.81 5.08
C CYS A 189 -5.50 -6.21 5.59
N ILE A 190 -5.16 -7.24 4.77
CA ILE A 190 -5.25 -8.66 5.12
C ILE A 190 -3.89 -9.28 4.90
N ILE A 191 -3.22 -9.70 5.99
CA ILE A 191 -1.88 -10.25 5.96
C ILE A 191 -1.94 -11.76 6.07
N TYR A 192 -1.39 -12.47 5.07
CA TYR A 192 -1.38 -13.93 5.07
C TYR A 192 -0.16 -14.48 5.81
N THR A 193 -0.44 -15.24 6.87
CA THR A 193 0.59 -15.88 7.70
C THR A 193 0.58 -17.39 7.49
N SER A 194 1.76 -18.04 7.54
CA SER A 194 1.87 -19.49 7.55
C SER A 194 1.34 -20.01 8.89
N GLY A 195 0.15 -20.59 8.89
CA GLY A 195 -0.37 -21.31 10.04
C GLY A 195 0.44 -22.59 10.33
N THR A 196 0.31 -23.13 11.54
CA THR A 196 1.05 -24.28 12.07
C THR A 196 0.76 -25.63 11.39
N GLY A 197 0.36 -25.67 10.12
CA GLY A 197 0.14 -26.93 9.40
C GLY A 197 -0.90 -26.90 8.30
N GLY A 198 -1.07 -25.80 7.58
CA GLY A 198 -2.06 -25.71 6.51
C GLY A 198 -1.75 -24.59 5.51
N ALA A 199 -2.72 -24.31 4.65
CA ALA A 199 -2.68 -23.14 3.77
C ALA A 199 -2.57 -21.83 4.59
N PRO A 200 -1.90 -20.80 4.07
CA PRO A 200 -1.82 -19.49 4.71
C PRO A 200 -3.22 -18.95 5.08
N ARG A 201 -3.33 -18.29 6.22
CA ARG A 201 -4.56 -17.67 6.69
C ARG A 201 -4.44 -16.16 6.67
N GLY A 202 -5.48 -15.48 6.18
CA GLY A 202 -5.55 -14.03 6.15
C GLY A 202 -5.93 -13.45 7.51
N VAL A 203 -5.02 -12.66 8.09
CA VAL A 203 -5.27 -11.89 9.31
C VAL A 203 -5.78 -10.51 8.91
N MET A 204 -7.00 -10.20 9.28
CA MET A 204 -7.65 -8.93 8.98
C MET A 204 -7.21 -7.85 9.97
N GLN A 205 -6.63 -6.77 9.46
CA GLN A 205 -6.19 -5.62 10.26
C GLN A 205 -7.04 -4.39 9.94
N HIS A 206 -7.65 -3.81 10.95
CA HIS A 206 -8.42 -2.57 10.83
C HIS A 206 -7.51 -1.35 10.98
N HIS A 207 -7.92 -0.22 10.42
CA HIS A 207 -7.17 1.04 10.55
C HIS A 207 -6.89 1.39 12.01
N GLY A 208 -7.88 1.24 12.89
CA GLY A 208 -7.76 1.54 14.32
C GLY A 208 -6.75 0.66 15.05
N ALA A 209 -6.68 -0.63 14.71
CA ALA A 209 -5.73 -1.55 15.34
C ALA A 209 -4.28 -1.18 15.00
N ILE A 210 -4.03 -0.81 13.73
CA ILE A 210 -2.69 -0.39 13.28
C ILE A 210 -2.32 0.96 13.92
N LEU A 211 -3.24 1.94 13.96
CA LEU A 211 -3.01 3.24 14.59
C LEU A 211 -2.65 3.10 16.07
N HIS A 212 -3.39 2.27 16.78
CA HIS A 212 -3.12 2.00 18.20
C HIS A 212 -1.75 1.34 18.43
N ASN A 213 -1.37 0.39 17.54
CA ASN A 213 -0.05 -0.24 17.61
C ASN A 213 1.08 0.75 17.30
N VAL A 214 0.87 1.63 16.32
CA VAL A 214 1.84 2.69 15.96
C VAL A 214 2.01 3.68 17.11
N ASP A 215 0.92 4.04 17.80
CA ASP A 215 0.94 4.95 18.93
C ASP A 215 1.81 4.39 20.07
N GLY A 216 1.55 3.15 20.49
CA GLY A 216 2.36 2.49 21.52
C GLY A 216 3.83 2.30 21.10
N ALA A 217 4.11 2.00 19.83
CA ALA A 217 5.48 1.90 19.35
C ALA A 217 6.19 3.27 19.35
N ALA A 218 5.49 4.33 18.97
CA ALA A 218 6.03 5.69 18.95
C ALA A 218 6.34 6.19 20.37
N GLU A 219 5.51 5.85 21.35
CA GLU A 219 5.77 6.16 22.77
C GLU A 219 7.09 5.54 23.24
N VAL A 220 7.28 4.23 23.02
CA VAL A 220 8.52 3.52 23.37
C VAL A 220 9.74 4.11 22.64
N LEU A 221 9.62 4.41 21.36
CA LEU A 221 10.72 4.98 20.57
C LEU A 221 11.13 6.36 21.08
N ARG A 222 10.17 7.17 21.51
CA ARG A 222 10.46 8.50 22.09
C ARG A 222 11.03 8.40 23.50
N GLU A 223 10.42 7.62 24.39
CA GLU A 223 10.77 7.57 25.80
C GLU A 223 12.09 6.81 26.04
N ASP A 224 12.24 5.63 25.41
CA ASP A 224 13.37 4.75 25.68
C ASP A 224 14.59 5.03 24.78
N PHE A 225 14.36 5.51 23.55
CA PHE A 225 15.43 5.72 22.56
C PHE A 225 15.66 7.19 22.19
N GLY A 226 14.79 8.10 22.62
CA GLY A 226 14.92 9.53 22.32
C GLY A 226 14.81 9.86 20.84
N LEU A 227 14.13 8.99 20.06
CA LEU A 227 13.92 9.22 18.64
C LEU A 227 12.89 10.32 18.42
N ASP A 228 13.13 11.15 17.42
CA ASP A 228 12.28 12.26 17.03
C ASP A 228 11.71 12.10 15.61
N GLU A 229 11.05 13.14 15.13
CA GLU A 229 10.41 13.14 13.80
C GLU A 229 11.38 13.21 12.62
N GLU A 230 12.67 13.43 12.84
CA GLU A 230 13.68 13.59 11.79
C GLU A 230 14.46 12.29 11.51
N GLU A 231 14.14 11.23 12.27
CA GLU A 231 14.82 9.95 12.12
C GLU A 231 14.54 9.29 10.77
N VAL A 232 15.59 8.70 10.22
CA VAL A 232 15.54 7.96 8.96
C VAL A 232 15.84 6.48 9.20
N PHE A 233 14.89 5.61 8.87
CA PHE A 233 15.02 4.18 9.05
C PHE A 233 15.34 3.46 7.74
N LEU A 234 16.26 2.50 7.80
CA LEU A 234 16.48 1.57 6.70
C LEU A 234 15.42 0.46 6.74
N SER A 235 14.51 0.47 5.77
CA SER A 235 13.50 -0.58 5.61
C SER A 235 14.11 -1.84 5.00
N PHE A 236 14.67 -2.73 5.84
CA PHE A 236 15.30 -3.99 5.41
C PHE A 236 14.39 -5.21 5.63
N LEU A 237 13.42 -5.11 6.53
CA LEU A 237 12.41 -6.16 6.71
C LEU A 237 11.35 -6.07 5.61
N PRO A 238 10.81 -7.21 5.13
CA PRO A 238 9.76 -7.18 4.12
C PRO A 238 8.54 -6.38 4.59
N LEU A 239 8.12 -5.38 3.81
CA LEU A 239 6.91 -4.59 4.11
C LEU A 239 5.62 -5.42 4.05
N SER A 240 5.66 -6.58 3.41
CA SER A 240 4.56 -7.56 3.38
C SER A 240 4.44 -8.40 4.65
N HIS A 241 5.32 -8.19 5.63
CA HIS A 241 5.33 -8.91 6.91
C HIS A 241 4.85 -7.97 8.01
N ALA A 242 3.88 -8.41 8.80
CA ALA A 242 3.45 -7.70 9.99
C ALA A 242 4.26 -8.14 11.21
#